data_3ae23aba5b36f27ac8b9c47186912ea7
#
_entry.id   3ae23aba5b36f27ac8b9c47186912ea7
#
_cell.length_a   1.000
_cell.length_b   1.000
_cell.length_c   1.000
_cell.angle_alpha   90.00
_cell.angle_beta   90.00
_cell.angle_gamma   90.00
#
_symmetry.space_group_name_H-M   'P 1'
#
loop_
_entity.id
_entity.type
_entity.pdbx_description
1 polymer ?
#
loop_
_entity_poly.entity_id
_entity_poly.type
_entity_poly.pdbx_seq_one_letter_code
_entity_poly.pdbx_strand_id
1 'polypeptide(L)'
;MDWKLELIVVPATDVDRAKEFYVQEAGFEELVDVSPGGKFRVVQLNPPGSACAIAIMHAPERAGQVQGLHLVVQDILAARAELVGRGMQPSEPFHFAEGVQTPGLHPERDSYQSFFQFADPDGNVWLVQEVKREG
;
A
#
# COMPACT_ATOMS: atom_id res chain seq x y z
N MET A 1 -11.18 -1.32 27.16
CA MET A 1 -10.56 -2.33 26.26
C MET A 1 -10.17 -1.66 24.94
N ASP A 2 -8.94 -1.85 24.51
CA ASP A 2 -8.46 -1.30 23.25
C ASP A 2 -8.70 -2.28 22.11
N TRP A 3 -9.16 -1.76 20.99
CA TRP A 3 -9.32 -2.53 19.76
C TRP A 3 -8.33 -2.00 18.73
N LYS A 4 -7.42 -2.86 18.24
CA LYS A 4 -6.39 -2.45 17.28
C LYS A 4 -6.49 -3.29 16.03
N LEU A 5 -6.30 -2.64 14.89
CA LEU A 5 -6.25 -3.36 13.62
C LEU A 5 -4.86 -3.98 13.48
N GLU A 6 -4.77 -5.31 13.50
CA GLU A 6 -3.49 -6.02 13.46
C GLU A 6 -2.94 -6.12 12.06
N LEU A 7 -3.76 -6.63 11.15
CA LEU A 7 -3.34 -6.81 9.77
C LEU A 7 -4.52 -6.86 8.82
N ILE A 8 -4.22 -6.68 7.55
CA ILE A 8 -5.14 -6.86 6.44
C ILE A 8 -4.59 -7.99 5.56
N VAL A 9 -5.43 -8.93 5.17
CA VAL A 9 -5.02 -10.00 4.25
C VAL A 9 -5.06 -9.48 2.82
N VAL A 10 -3.97 -9.68 2.09
CA VAL A 10 -3.86 -9.33 0.67
C VAL A 10 -3.73 -10.63 -0.12
N PRO A 11 -4.74 -10.98 -0.94
CA PRO A 11 -4.71 -12.21 -1.72
C PRO A 11 -3.77 -12.11 -2.91
N ALA A 12 -3.05 -13.20 -3.19
CA ALA A 12 -2.08 -13.23 -4.28
C ALA A 12 -2.19 -14.55 -5.05
N THR A 13 -1.89 -14.49 -6.35
CA THR A 13 -1.74 -15.69 -7.16
C THR A 13 -0.37 -16.33 -6.94
N ASP A 14 0.65 -15.49 -6.75
CA ASP A 14 2.03 -15.92 -6.55
C ASP A 14 2.60 -15.15 -5.36
N VAL A 15 2.75 -15.84 -4.23
CA VAL A 15 3.18 -15.21 -2.98
C VAL A 15 4.61 -14.66 -3.08
N ASP A 16 5.52 -15.36 -3.76
CA ASP A 16 6.89 -14.88 -3.93
C ASP A 16 6.92 -13.57 -4.73
N ARG A 17 6.16 -13.50 -5.79
CA ARG A 17 6.09 -12.30 -6.63
C ARG A 17 5.48 -11.13 -5.88
N ALA A 18 4.42 -11.38 -5.11
CA ALA A 18 3.80 -10.36 -4.29
C ALA A 18 4.76 -9.86 -3.21
N LYS A 19 5.43 -10.77 -2.52
CA LYS A 19 6.41 -10.40 -1.49
C LYS A 19 7.53 -9.56 -2.10
N GLU A 20 8.07 -9.96 -3.24
CA GLU A 20 9.12 -9.21 -3.91
C GLU A 20 8.67 -7.78 -4.23
N PHE A 21 7.46 -7.62 -4.75
CA PHE A 21 6.91 -6.29 -5.05
C PHE A 21 6.85 -5.43 -3.79
N TYR A 22 6.24 -5.94 -2.72
CA TYR A 22 6.05 -5.14 -1.51
C TYR A 22 7.36 -4.81 -0.81
N VAL A 23 8.31 -5.72 -0.79
CA VAL A 23 9.60 -5.48 -0.13
C VAL A 23 10.50 -4.59 -1.01
N GLN A 24 10.65 -4.91 -2.29
CA GLN A 24 11.59 -4.21 -3.15
C GLN A 24 11.05 -2.90 -3.72
N GLU A 25 9.82 -2.89 -4.20
CA GLU A 25 9.26 -1.70 -4.83
C GLU A 25 8.48 -0.80 -3.88
N ALA A 26 7.78 -1.36 -2.91
CA ALA A 26 7.05 -0.56 -1.94
C ALA A 26 7.85 -0.25 -0.66
N GLY A 27 8.93 -0.99 -0.42
CA GLY A 27 9.80 -0.75 0.74
C GLY A 27 9.24 -1.25 2.07
N PHE A 28 8.30 -2.18 2.05
CA PHE A 28 7.75 -2.75 3.28
C PHE A 28 8.77 -3.65 3.96
N GLU A 29 8.70 -3.73 5.28
CA GLU A 29 9.58 -4.56 6.09
C GLU A 29 8.99 -5.94 6.27
N GLU A 30 9.83 -6.99 6.11
CA GLU A 30 9.39 -8.35 6.37
C GLU A 30 9.36 -8.62 7.86
N LEU A 31 8.20 -9.05 8.36
CA LEU A 31 8.03 -9.43 9.76
C LEU A 31 8.03 -10.93 9.94
N VAL A 32 7.30 -11.65 9.09
CA VAL A 32 7.12 -13.09 9.18
C VAL A 32 7.09 -13.68 7.77
N ASP A 33 7.73 -14.82 7.61
CA ASP A 33 7.62 -15.63 6.38
C ASP A 33 7.78 -17.08 6.81
N VAL A 34 6.66 -17.77 7.05
CA VAL A 34 6.64 -19.12 7.58
C VAL A 34 5.60 -19.96 6.85
N SER A 35 5.81 -21.29 6.91
CA SER A 35 4.88 -22.27 6.38
C SER A 35 4.54 -23.28 7.46
N PRO A 36 3.63 -22.93 8.38
CA PRO A 36 3.28 -23.85 9.48
C PRO A 36 2.83 -25.22 8.96
N GLY A 37 3.48 -26.28 9.42
CA GLY A 37 3.17 -27.62 8.99
C GLY A 37 3.40 -27.89 7.50
N GLY A 38 4.05 -26.97 6.79
CA GLY A 38 4.33 -27.10 5.36
C GLY A 38 3.11 -27.02 4.45
N LYS A 39 1.96 -26.65 4.98
CA LYS A 39 0.70 -26.70 4.22
C LYS A 39 0.28 -25.39 3.60
N PHE A 40 0.64 -24.27 4.21
CA PHE A 40 0.37 -22.95 3.65
C PHE A 40 1.45 -21.98 4.11
N ARG A 41 1.58 -20.89 3.40
CA ARG A 41 2.61 -19.90 3.69
C ARG A 41 1.96 -18.62 4.17
N VAL A 42 2.53 -18.04 5.23
CA VAL A 42 2.10 -16.75 5.76
C VAL A 42 3.28 -15.79 5.63
N VAL A 43 3.08 -14.69 4.90
CA VAL A 43 4.07 -13.63 4.78
C VAL A 43 3.45 -12.36 5.34
N GLN A 44 4.01 -11.86 6.44
CA GLN A 44 3.57 -10.59 7.01
C GLN A 44 4.59 -9.51 6.74
N LEU A 45 4.12 -8.41 6.19
CA LEU A 45 4.95 -7.28 5.82
C LEU A 45 4.37 -6.02 6.44
N ASN A 46 5.24 -5.10 6.83
CA ASN A 46 4.82 -3.88 7.51
C ASN A 46 5.25 -2.64 6.74
N PRO A 47 4.32 -1.76 6.36
CA PRO A 47 4.72 -0.45 5.85
C PRO A 47 5.57 0.25 6.91
N PRO A 48 6.69 0.90 6.55
CA PRO A 48 7.55 1.56 7.53
C PRO A 48 6.75 2.53 8.40
N GLY A 49 6.88 2.37 9.72
CA GLY A 49 6.21 3.24 10.69
C GLY A 49 4.76 2.86 10.99
N SER A 50 4.21 1.84 10.34
CA SER A 50 2.82 1.42 10.57
C SER A 50 2.72 0.42 11.72
N ALA A 51 1.62 0.50 12.48
CA ALA A 51 1.28 -0.48 13.49
C ALA A 51 0.40 -1.61 12.93
N CYS A 52 -0.15 -1.42 11.73
CA CYS A 52 -0.96 -2.43 11.05
C CYS A 52 -0.17 -3.02 9.89
N ALA A 53 -0.07 -4.33 9.83
CA ALA A 53 0.66 -5.05 8.80
C ALA A 53 -0.26 -5.51 7.67
N ILE A 54 0.32 -6.08 6.62
CA ILE A 54 -0.43 -6.89 5.66
C ILE A 54 0.07 -8.32 5.74
N ALA A 55 -0.81 -9.27 5.42
CA ALA A 55 -0.45 -10.67 5.30
C ALA A 55 -0.74 -11.11 3.86
N ILE A 56 0.31 -11.49 3.13
CA ILE A 56 0.17 -12.01 1.77
C ILE A 56 -0.25 -13.47 1.89
N MET A 57 -1.37 -13.82 1.29
CA MET A 57 -1.90 -15.18 1.31
C MET A 57 -2.21 -15.65 -0.11
N HIS A 58 -1.91 -16.93 -0.38
CA HIS A 58 -2.25 -17.53 -1.67
C HIS A 58 -3.76 -17.69 -1.74
N ALA A 59 -4.41 -16.91 -2.57
CA ALA A 59 -5.86 -16.94 -2.78
C ALA A 59 -6.16 -16.44 -4.19
N PRO A 60 -5.85 -17.25 -5.22
CA PRO A 60 -5.97 -16.79 -6.61
C PRO A 60 -7.37 -16.35 -7.00
N GLU A 61 -8.41 -16.95 -6.40
CA GLU A 61 -9.78 -16.59 -6.70
C GLU A 61 -10.19 -15.20 -6.24
N ARG A 62 -9.41 -14.60 -5.32
CA ARG A 62 -9.67 -13.25 -4.81
C ARG A 62 -8.57 -12.25 -5.17
N ALA A 63 -7.50 -12.72 -5.79
CA ALA A 63 -6.36 -11.86 -6.14
C ALA A 63 -6.82 -10.75 -7.08
N GLY A 64 -6.35 -9.53 -6.81
CA GLY A 64 -6.68 -8.34 -7.60
C GLY A 64 -7.99 -7.68 -7.23
N GLN A 65 -8.74 -8.23 -6.28
CA GLN A 65 -10.05 -7.70 -5.91
C GLN A 65 -10.00 -6.73 -4.73
N VAL A 66 -8.87 -6.61 -4.06
CA VAL A 66 -8.75 -5.69 -2.93
C VAL A 66 -8.55 -4.28 -3.45
N GLN A 67 -9.44 -3.38 -3.04
CA GLN A 67 -9.41 -1.98 -3.42
C GLN A 67 -9.47 -1.13 -2.16
N GLY A 68 -8.92 0.08 -2.23
CA GLY A 68 -9.09 1.03 -1.15
C GLY A 68 -8.16 0.86 0.04
N LEU A 69 -7.07 0.12 -0.12
CA LEU A 69 -6.03 0.12 0.90
C LEU A 69 -5.36 1.49 0.89
N HIS A 70 -5.25 2.11 2.07
CA HIS A 70 -4.73 3.48 2.17
C HIS A 70 -3.41 3.51 2.93
N LEU A 71 -2.46 4.24 2.38
CA LEU A 71 -1.24 4.63 3.07
C LEU A 71 -1.28 6.14 3.26
N VAL A 72 -0.79 6.61 4.39
CA VAL A 72 -0.74 8.03 4.70
C VAL A 72 0.72 8.46 4.80
N VAL A 73 1.06 9.54 4.12
CA VAL A 73 2.41 10.11 4.15
C VAL A 73 2.31 11.61 4.42
N GLN A 74 3.39 12.21 4.93
CA GLN A 74 3.41 13.64 5.20
C GLN A 74 3.83 14.47 3.98
N ASP A 75 4.62 13.89 3.08
CA ASP A 75 5.07 14.54 1.85
C ASP A 75 4.86 13.57 0.69
N ILE A 76 3.79 13.79 -0.04
CA ILE A 76 3.37 12.89 -1.11
C ILE A 76 4.33 12.90 -2.30
N LEU A 77 4.98 14.05 -2.58
CA LEU A 77 5.93 14.11 -3.69
C LEU A 77 7.20 13.33 -3.35
N ALA A 78 7.69 13.45 -2.11
CA ALA A 78 8.84 12.68 -1.66
C ALA A 78 8.53 11.19 -1.64
N ALA A 79 7.33 10.81 -1.16
CA ALA A 79 6.91 9.41 -1.12
C ALA A 79 6.84 8.82 -2.53
N ARG A 80 6.26 9.55 -3.47
CA ARG A 80 6.16 9.08 -4.85
C ARG A 80 7.55 8.91 -5.47
N ALA A 81 8.43 9.88 -5.25
CA ALA A 81 9.80 9.82 -5.77
C ALA A 81 10.55 8.60 -5.23
N GLU A 82 10.33 8.25 -3.95
CA GLU A 82 10.95 7.07 -3.37
C GLU A 82 10.49 5.79 -4.07
N LEU A 83 9.18 5.66 -4.32
CA LEU A 83 8.64 4.48 -5.01
C LEU A 83 9.16 4.39 -6.45
N VAL A 84 9.20 5.50 -7.16
CA VAL A 84 9.75 5.53 -8.51
C VAL A 84 11.23 5.11 -8.50
N GLY A 85 11.99 5.59 -7.51
CA GLY A 85 13.40 5.23 -7.34
C GLY A 85 13.60 3.74 -7.05
N ARG A 86 12.59 3.06 -6.52
CA ARG A 86 12.62 1.61 -6.28
C ARG A 86 12.15 0.79 -7.48
N GLY A 87 11.75 1.45 -8.56
CA GLY A 87 11.31 0.76 -9.78
C GLY A 87 9.81 0.63 -9.94
N MET A 88 9.02 1.21 -9.03
CA MET A 88 7.58 1.19 -9.15
C MET A 88 7.09 2.23 -10.16
N GLN A 89 5.92 1.99 -10.75
CA GLN A 89 5.27 2.93 -11.67
C GLN A 89 3.93 3.36 -11.08
N PRO A 90 3.92 4.23 -10.06
CA PRO A 90 2.68 4.73 -9.49
C PRO A 90 2.01 5.73 -10.43
N SER A 91 0.72 5.98 -10.19
CA SER A 91 0.01 7.00 -10.96
C SER A 91 0.59 8.39 -10.72
N GLU A 92 0.27 9.33 -11.61
CA GLU A 92 0.52 10.73 -11.34
C GLU A 92 -0.36 11.19 -10.18
N PRO A 93 0.06 12.22 -9.42
CA PRO A 93 -0.76 12.77 -8.35
C PRO A 93 -2.08 13.32 -8.87
N PHE A 94 -3.11 13.22 -8.03
CA PHE A 94 -4.43 13.78 -8.34
C PHE A 94 -5.11 14.27 -7.07
N HIS A 95 -6.19 15.03 -7.26
CA HIS A 95 -7.07 15.49 -6.18
C HIS A 95 -8.50 15.49 -6.70
N PHE A 96 -9.45 15.80 -5.83
CA PHE A 96 -10.85 15.90 -6.25
C PHE A 96 -11.28 17.36 -6.17
N ALA A 97 -11.72 17.91 -7.31
CA ALA A 97 -12.25 19.25 -7.42
C ALA A 97 -13.74 19.13 -7.67
N GLU A 98 -14.55 19.58 -6.72
CA GLU A 98 -16.02 19.49 -6.80
C GLU A 98 -16.49 18.05 -7.10
N GLY A 99 -15.85 17.07 -6.44
CA GLY A 99 -16.18 15.66 -6.59
C GLY A 99 -15.63 14.99 -7.84
N VAL A 100 -14.84 15.70 -8.65
CA VAL A 100 -14.26 15.17 -9.87
C VAL A 100 -12.77 14.95 -9.70
N GLN A 101 -12.29 13.75 -10.04
CA GLN A 101 -10.86 13.45 -10.01
C GLN A 101 -10.12 14.35 -11.01
N THR A 102 -9.18 15.12 -10.51
CA THR A 102 -8.50 16.17 -11.26
C THR A 102 -6.99 15.97 -11.18
N PRO A 103 -6.24 16.08 -12.30
CA PRO A 103 -4.79 15.91 -12.26
C PRO A 103 -4.09 16.94 -11.36
N GLY A 104 -3.03 16.49 -10.71
CA GLY A 104 -2.18 17.35 -9.89
C GLY A 104 -2.56 17.33 -8.42
N LEU A 105 -1.69 17.91 -7.60
CA LEU A 105 -1.92 18.04 -6.17
C LEU A 105 -3.03 19.04 -5.89
N HIS A 106 -3.67 18.88 -4.74
CA HIS A 106 -4.58 19.90 -4.24
C HIS A 106 -3.87 21.26 -4.24
N PRO A 107 -4.50 22.33 -4.77
CA PRO A 107 -3.81 23.62 -4.94
C PRO A 107 -3.16 24.17 -3.67
N GLU A 108 -3.78 23.96 -2.52
CA GLU A 108 -3.25 24.41 -1.24
C GLU A 108 -2.57 23.29 -0.46
N ARG A 109 -2.53 22.09 -1.01
CA ARG A 109 -1.98 20.89 -0.39
C ARG A 109 -2.53 20.65 1.03
N ASP A 110 -3.83 20.87 1.19
CA ASP A 110 -4.50 20.57 2.44
C ASP A 110 -4.45 19.06 2.72
N SER A 111 -4.38 18.71 4.01
CA SER A 111 -4.40 17.32 4.44
C SER A 111 -5.64 16.60 3.92
N TYR A 112 -5.47 15.33 3.54
CA TYR A 112 -6.52 14.45 3.00
C TYR A 112 -6.96 14.79 1.58
N GLN A 113 -6.32 15.72 0.89
CA GLN A 113 -6.80 16.21 -0.40
C GLN A 113 -5.95 15.80 -1.60
N SER A 114 -4.72 15.33 -1.38
CA SER A 114 -3.84 14.93 -2.48
C SER A 114 -3.57 13.43 -2.42
N PHE A 115 -3.54 12.78 -3.60
CA PHE A 115 -3.45 11.34 -3.72
C PHE A 115 -2.55 10.93 -4.86
N PHE A 116 -2.02 9.71 -4.79
CA PHE A 116 -1.66 8.92 -5.95
C PHE A 116 -1.98 7.45 -5.64
N GLN A 117 -1.95 6.59 -6.65
CA GLN A 117 -2.26 5.18 -6.42
C GLN A 117 -1.26 4.29 -7.11
N PHE A 118 -1.19 3.05 -6.65
CA PHE A 118 -0.44 2.00 -7.31
C PHE A 118 -1.17 0.68 -7.16
N ALA A 119 -0.83 -0.27 -8.03
CA ALA A 119 -1.38 -1.62 -7.99
C ALA A 119 -0.24 -2.61 -7.77
N ASP A 120 -0.52 -3.68 -7.01
CA ASP A 120 0.43 -4.77 -6.89
C ASP A 120 0.37 -5.67 -8.14
N PRO A 121 1.22 -6.72 -8.24
CA PRO A 121 1.24 -7.56 -9.44
C PRO A 121 -0.09 -8.23 -9.78
N ASP A 122 -0.97 -8.43 -8.81
CA ASP A 122 -2.28 -9.04 -9.05
C ASP A 122 -3.37 -8.01 -9.34
N GLY A 123 -3.08 -6.72 -9.20
CA GLY A 123 -4.07 -5.67 -9.41
C GLY A 123 -4.79 -5.22 -8.16
N ASN A 124 -4.34 -5.61 -6.95
CA ASN A 124 -4.84 -5.03 -5.72
C ASN A 124 -4.38 -3.58 -5.66
N VAL A 125 -5.31 -2.66 -5.38
CA VAL A 125 -5.05 -1.22 -5.52
C VAL A 125 -4.85 -0.55 -4.18
N TRP A 126 -3.80 0.25 -4.12
CA TRP A 126 -3.44 1.08 -2.96
C TRP A 126 -3.59 2.54 -3.30
N LEU A 127 -4.08 3.31 -2.33
CA LEU A 127 -4.16 4.76 -2.43
C LEU A 127 -3.19 5.36 -1.42
N VAL A 128 -2.37 6.30 -1.86
CA VAL A 128 -1.46 7.06 -0.98
C VAL A 128 -2.04 8.45 -0.83
N GLN A 129 -2.15 8.92 0.40
CA GLN A 129 -2.81 10.18 0.73
C GLN A 129 -1.89 11.05 1.56
N GLU A 130 -1.84 12.32 1.25
CA GLU A 130 -1.04 13.28 2.03
C GLU A 130 -1.83 13.76 3.24
N VAL A 131 -1.27 13.55 4.42
CA VAL A 131 -1.83 14.08 5.67
C VAL A 131 -0.69 14.70 6.45
N LYS A 132 -0.78 15.99 6.70
CA LYS A 132 0.24 16.71 7.46
C LYS A 132 -0.12 16.63 8.93
N ARG A 133 0.68 15.91 9.68
CA ARG A 133 0.50 15.74 11.12
C ARG A 133 1.70 16.28 11.85
N GLU A 134 1.44 16.96 12.97
CA GLU A 134 2.50 17.43 13.84
C GLU A 134 3.01 16.26 14.69
N GLY A 135 4.29 16.21 14.91
CA GLY A 135 4.96 15.19 15.70
C GLY A 135 5.67 14.14 14.90
#